data_e70d6deb3c9ba4cb7dd880f4ef13c7dd
#
_entry.id   e70d6deb3c9ba4cb7dd880f4ef13c7dd
#
_cell.length_a   1.000
_cell.length_b   1.000
_cell.length_c   1.000
_cell.angle_alpha   90.00
_cell.angle_beta   90.00
_cell.angle_gamma   90.00
#
_symmetry.space_group_name_H-M   'P 1'
#
loop_
_entity.id
_entity.type
_entity.pdbx_description
1 polymer ?
#
loop_
_entity_poly.entity_id
_entity_poly.type
_entity_poly.pdbx_seq_one_letter_code
_entity_poly.pdbx_strand_id
1 'polypeptide(L)'
;MNTTRLLFVAILVATLVVGCQEDNTKTEETVIEFDLTDIPEALRVCVGRWEGNAGRNFFTDSAQTSVRKFTVKCDSVSEDIRYTVGLCQEVDGHLGVTVMERDIYVQQGSTTNVSGSNVYMCDWTVESKNPKQAFYNQLNDSTKDIRRQMEKLTFAYNIETDRNKSAAMIGKSRMLSSQLVAKELQVLKTMPIDQNWIQELKNRCVSVREYDSAHPLRREIESLFNMLPDSVKQSKDGKIIHTSLYVQVPEPGDKVIDYDLYDADGNLHHLNDHKGKWLLLNFSSYYCGACRMLTPAIKYLYERGVGDNFEIITIVCNTKSQFEEMVSADQFVSPLYHDRDEEGGIFEIYKVSAYPTFFVVNPDGIITDRFMGADVETIANLMKSHGGFVPTSISTQNDATVIDNPDFSSVNGGLLIDRMEVHKDSVVLHCTYPMYGSYKITKFAGLFVNNKCISKIIGSSVGFDINTQVPPGKVSHCRLTFEPLPKGVKQFDFIAGENYEVVRVSGVKTGR
;
A
#
# COMPACT_ATOMS: atom_id res chain seq x y z
N MET A 1 83.77 15.21 52.87
CA MET A 1 83.19 16.54 52.96
C MET A 1 82.00 16.59 52.05
N ASN A 2 80.91 16.95 52.56
CA ASN A 2 79.58 17.10 52.05
C ASN A 2 78.68 15.89 52.08
N THR A 3 77.99 15.84 53.14
CA THR A 3 76.82 14.99 53.46
C THR A 3 75.61 15.51 52.78
N THR A 4 74.98 14.68 51.99
CA THR A 4 73.66 14.93 51.43
C THR A 4 72.62 14.18 52.21
N ARG A 5 71.73 14.91 52.86
CA ARG A 5 70.59 14.35 53.63
C ARG A 5 69.52 13.86 52.67
N LEU A 6 69.13 12.59 52.79
CA LEU A 6 67.93 12.07 52.24
C LEU A 6 66.74 12.56 53.05
N LEU A 7 65.79 13.26 52.37
CA LEU A 7 64.43 13.52 52.86
C LEU A 7 63.53 12.42 52.37
N PHE A 8 62.99 11.60 53.26
CA PHE A 8 61.85 10.69 52.96
C PHE A 8 60.55 11.52 53.00
N VAL A 9 59.91 11.66 51.84
CA VAL A 9 58.57 12.17 51.78
C VAL A 9 57.63 10.96 51.78
N ALA A 10 56.92 10.75 52.87
CA ALA A 10 55.84 9.76 52.94
C ALA A 10 54.64 10.31 52.18
N ILE A 11 54.36 9.73 51.03
CA ILE A 11 53.12 9.96 50.29
C ILE A 11 52.03 9.08 50.89
N LEU A 12 51.11 9.70 51.62
CA LEU A 12 49.89 9.05 52.11
C LEU A 12 48.95 8.87 50.90
N VAL A 13 48.86 7.66 50.38
CA VAL A 13 47.84 7.29 49.36
C VAL A 13 46.50 7.12 50.07
N ALA A 14 45.69 8.16 50.07
CA ALA A 14 44.28 8.04 50.43
C ALA A 14 43.56 7.37 49.27
N THR A 15 43.26 6.05 49.39
CA THR A 15 42.35 5.37 48.52
C THR A 15 40.94 5.90 48.75
N LEU A 16 40.53 6.84 47.93
CA LEU A 16 39.12 7.16 47.74
C LEU A 16 38.44 5.94 47.08
N VAL A 17 37.78 5.13 47.91
CA VAL A 17 36.77 4.20 47.46
C VAL A 17 35.60 5.06 46.98
N VAL A 18 35.58 5.39 45.66
CA VAL A 18 34.37 5.84 45.01
C VAL A 18 33.50 4.60 44.94
N GLY A 19 32.59 4.49 45.91
CA GLY A 19 31.48 3.56 45.78
C GLY A 19 30.69 3.95 44.51
N CYS A 20 30.76 3.14 43.46
CA CYS A 20 29.73 3.15 42.46
C CYS A 20 28.42 2.80 43.20
N GLN A 21 27.66 3.82 43.55
CA GLN A 21 26.23 3.65 43.67
C GLN A 21 25.77 3.20 42.26
N GLU A 22 25.53 1.91 42.09
CA GLU A 22 24.62 1.47 41.07
C GLU A 22 23.32 2.22 41.34
N ASP A 23 23.06 3.22 40.49
CA ASP A 23 21.74 3.80 40.35
C ASP A 23 20.81 2.66 39.90
N ASN A 24 20.29 1.93 40.89
CA ASN A 24 19.18 1.01 40.73
C ASN A 24 17.92 1.85 40.50
N THR A 25 17.91 2.73 39.50
CA THR A 25 16.67 3.13 38.86
C THR A 25 16.17 1.91 38.14
N LYS A 26 15.37 1.07 38.83
CA LYS A 26 14.47 0.13 38.15
C LYS A 26 13.69 1.02 37.18
N THR A 27 14.06 1.00 35.89
CA THR A 27 13.20 1.54 34.83
C THR A 27 11.91 0.75 34.95
N GLU A 28 10.84 1.41 35.39
CA GLU A 28 9.52 0.78 35.43
C GLU A 28 9.23 0.23 34.05
N GLU A 29 8.79 -1.03 33.97
CA GLU A 29 8.43 -1.66 32.70
C GLU A 29 7.27 -0.87 32.06
N THR A 30 7.34 -0.68 30.74
CA THR A 30 6.22 -0.14 29.98
C THR A 30 5.30 -1.30 29.62
N VAL A 31 4.06 -1.24 30.09
CA VAL A 31 3.08 -2.33 29.88
C VAL A 31 1.71 -1.79 29.51
N ILE A 32 0.96 -2.59 28.76
CA ILE A 32 -0.47 -2.39 28.51
C ILE A 32 -1.21 -3.54 29.18
N GLU A 33 -2.10 -3.21 30.12
CA GLU A 33 -2.96 -4.18 30.81
C GLU A 33 -4.35 -4.16 30.22
N PHE A 34 -4.86 -5.33 29.85
CA PHE A 34 -6.19 -5.51 29.29
C PHE A 34 -7.12 -6.20 30.29
N ASP A 35 -8.31 -5.61 30.46
CA ASP A 35 -9.44 -6.20 31.17
C ASP A 35 -10.71 -6.04 30.32
N LEU A 36 -10.91 -7.01 29.43
CA LEU A 36 -12.00 -6.99 28.46
C LEU A 36 -12.97 -8.14 28.74
N THR A 37 -14.27 -7.87 28.65
CA THR A 37 -15.34 -8.85 28.79
C THR A 37 -16.23 -8.84 27.56
N ASP A 38 -17.01 -9.91 27.38
CA ASP A 38 -17.96 -10.07 26.26
C ASP A 38 -17.32 -9.96 24.86
N ILE A 39 -16.04 -10.36 24.77
CA ILE A 39 -15.36 -10.52 23.49
C ILE A 39 -15.65 -11.92 22.94
N PRO A 40 -16.27 -12.06 21.75
CA PRO A 40 -16.54 -13.38 21.14
C PRO A 40 -15.30 -14.25 21.04
N GLU A 41 -15.47 -15.55 21.31
CA GLU A 41 -14.35 -16.52 21.29
C GLU A 41 -13.69 -16.66 19.90
N ALA A 42 -14.45 -16.37 18.84
CA ALA A 42 -13.94 -16.39 17.47
C ALA A 42 -13.04 -15.19 17.13
N LEU A 43 -12.98 -14.17 17.99
CA LEU A 43 -12.12 -13.01 17.79
C LEU A 43 -10.86 -13.11 18.66
N ARG A 44 -9.76 -12.58 18.14
CA ARG A 44 -8.49 -12.41 18.85
C ARG A 44 -8.23 -10.92 19.07
N VAL A 45 -7.74 -10.58 20.24
CA VAL A 45 -7.20 -9.24 20.50
C VAL A 45 -5.75 -9.21 20.03
N CYS A 46 -5.48 -8.41 19.03
CA CYS A 46 -4.15 -8.23 18.47
C CYS A 46 -3.60 -6.86 18.87
N VAL A 47 -2.34 -6.81 19.24
CA VAL A 47 -1.66 -5.53 19.50
C VAL A 47 -0.56 -5.37 18.47
N GLY A 48 -0.67 -4.36 17.64
CA GLY A 48 0.32 -3.96 16.66
C GLY A 48 1.14 -2.79 17.18
N ARG A 49 2.41 -2.72 16.79
CA ARG A 49 3.27 -1.56 17.00
C ARG A 49 3.48 -0.86 15.67
N TRP A 50 3.44 0.46 15.70
CA TRP A 50 3.77 1.26 14.53
C TRP A 50 5.22 1.73 14.58
N GLU A 51 5.98 1.41 13.54
CA GLU A 51 7.33 1.90 13.30
C GLU A 51 7.28 2.74 12.00
N GLY A 52 7.27 4.07 12.15
CA GLY A 52 6.96 4.95 11.03
C GLY A 52 5.55 4.71 10.50
N ASN A 53 5.42 4.44 9.20
CA ASN A 53 4.14 4.14 8.54
C ASN A 53 3.80 2.63 8.49
N ALA A 54 4.55 1.78 9.20
CA ALA A 54 4.36 0.33 9.23
C ALA A 54 3.81 -0.15 10.56
N GLY A 55 2.72 -0.91 10.51
CA GLY A 55 2.23 -1.68 11.64
C GLY A 55 2.79 -3.10 11.60
N ARG A 56 3.42 -3.56 12.69
CA ARG A 56 3.77 -4.97 12.90
C ARG A 56 2.88 -5.55 13.98
N ASN A 57 2.37 -6.77 13.77
CA ASN A 57 1.70 -7.48 14.85
C ASN A 57 2.72 -7.82 15.92
N PHE A 58 2.53 -7.25 17.11
CA PHE A 58 3.44 -7.38 18.24
C PHE A 58 3.00 -8.48 19.19
N PHE A 59 1.68 -8.64 19.36
CA PHE A 59 1.08 -9.59 20.27
C PHE A 59 -0.28 -10.03 19.76
N THR A 60 -0.61 -11.31 19.98
CA THR A 60 -1.96 -11.86 19.75
C THR A 60 -2.38 -12.65 20.96
N ASP A 61 -3.57 -12.41 21.48
CA ASP A 61 -4.08 -13.18 22.60
C ASP A 61 -4.36 -14.64 22.19
N SER A 62 -4.19 -15.55 23.12
CA SER A 62 -4.49 -16.97 22.96
C SER A 62 -5.74 -17.41 23.72
N ALA A 63 -6.48 -16.47 24.34
CA ALA A 63 -7.61 -16.80 25.18
C ALA A 63 -8.79 -17.32 24.34
N GLN A 64 -9.42 -18.40 24.82
CA GLN A 64 -10.58 -19.03 24.22
C GLN A 64 -11.86 -18.81 25.04
N THR A 65 -11.93 -17.69 25.73
CA THR A 65 -13.08 -17.30 26.58
C THR A 65 -13.54 -15.90 26.21
N SER A 66 -14.73 -15.51 26.62
CA SER A 66 -15.23 -14.15 26.40
C SER A 66 -14.55 -13.08 27.28
N VAL A 67 -13.78 -13.52 28.29
CA VAL A 67 -13.01 -12.64 29.18
C VAL A 67 -11.55 -12.66 28.77
N ARG A 68 -10.98 -11.47 28.56
CA ARG A 68 -9.60 -11.26 28.15
C ARG A 68 -8.87 -10.45 29.20
N LYS A 69 -8.06 -11.11 30.05
CA LYS A 69 -7.19 -10.46 31.04
C LYS A 69 -5.74 -10.86 30.76
N PHE A 70 -4.96 -9.92 30.30
CA PHE A 70 -3.55 -10.16 29.97
C PHE A 70 -2.75 -8.86 29.97
N THR A 71 -1.44 -8.98 30.02
CA THR A 71 -0.49 -7.87 29.99
C THR A 71 0.42 -8.01 28.80
N VAL A 72 0.58 -6.93 28.04
CA VAL A 72 1.53 -6.81 26.95
C VAL A 72 2.72 -5.99 27.42
N LYS A 73 3.91 -6.56 27.41
CA LYS A 73 5.15 -5.82 27.67
C LYS A 73 5.55 -5.09 26.40
N CYS A 74 5.74 -3.80 26.53
CA CYS A 74 6.18 -2.93 25.45
C CYS A 74 7.71 -2.85 25.46
N ASP A 75 8.31 -2.80 24.27
CA ASP A 75 9.75 -2.57 24.18
C ASP A 75 10.10 -1.17 24.68
N SER A 76 11.28 -1.04 25.31
CA SER A 76 11.82 0.26 25.70
C SER A 76 12.28 1.02 24.45
N VAL A 77 11.52 1.99 23.99
CA VAL A 77 11.90 2.86 22.88
C VAL A 77 11.48 4.30 23.18
N SER A 78 12.19 5.25 22.56
CA SER A 78 12.01 6.69 22.67
C SER A 78 10.55 7.19 22.65
N GLU A 79 10.36 8.44 23.04
CA GLU A 79 9.12 9.20 23.21
C GLU A 79 8.03 8.89 22.15
N ASP A 80 6.75 8.90 22.58
CA ASP A 80 5.53 8.71 21.78
C ASP A 80 5.35 7.34 21.08
N ILE A 81 5.24 6.28 21.88
CA ILE A 81 4.96 4.95 21.30
C ILE A 81 3.45 4.80 21.03
N ARG A 82 3.10 4.62 19.75
CA ARG A 82 1.76 4.27 19.32
C ARG A 82 1.64 2.77 19.12
N TYR A 83 0.70 2.16 19.83
CA TYR A 83 0.24 0.81 19.57
C TYR A 83 -1.17 0.87 18.97
N THR A 84 -1.46 -0.06 18.07
CA THR A 84 -2.83 -0.26 17.57
C THR A 84 -3.36 -1.56 18.16
N VAL A 85 -4.47 -1.48 18.83
CA VAL A 85 -5.21 -2.67 19.28
C VAL A 85 -6.28 -2.99 18.25
N GLY A 86 -6.31 -4.24 17.81
CA GLY A 86 -7.26 -4.73 16.82
C GLY A 86 -8.05 -5.93 17.34
N LEU A 87 -9.27 -6.09 16.83
CA LEU A 87 -10.02 -7.34 16.89
C LEU A 87 -9.86 -8.04 15.55
N CYS A 88 -9.26 -9.21 15.55
CA CYS A 88 -8.96 -9.99 14.37
C CYS A 88 -9.79 -11.28 14.37
N GLN A 89 -10.31 -11.68 13.21
CA GLN A 89 -10.95 -12.98 13.06
C GLN A 89 -9.88 -14.04 12.74
N GLU A 90 -9.92 -15.18 13.41
CA GLU A 90 -9.10 -16.32 13.05
C GLU A 90 -9.81 -17.16 11.99
N VAL A 91 -9.16 -17.40 10.85
CA VAL A 91 -9.66 -18.23 9.76
C VAL A 91 -8.62 -19.30 9.46
N ASP A 92 -8.99 -20.58 9.53
CA ASP A 92 -8.12 -21.73 9.26
C ASP A 92 -6.77 -21.71 10.00
N GLY A 93 -6.77 -21.24 11.25
CA GLY A 93 -5.56 -21.16 12.10
C GLY A 93 -4.63 -19.98 11.74
N HIS A 94 -5.05 -19.10 10.85
CA HIS A 94 -4.35 -17.87 10.52
C HIS A 94 -5.15 -16.65 10.98
N LEU A 95 -4.44 -15.60 11.44
CA LEU A 95 -5.09 -14.31 11.70
C LEU A 95 -5.62 -13.76 10.37
N GLY A 96 -6.93 -13.64 10.29
CA GLY A 96 -7.62 -13.04 9.17
C GLY A 96 -7.62 -11.50 9.24
N VAL A 97 -8.59 -10.92 8.54
CA VAL A 97 -8.75 -9.47 8.46
C VAL A 97 -9.02 -8.88 9.84
N THR A 98 -8.34 -7.79 10.17
CA THR A 98 -8.68 -6.96 11.33
C THR A 98 -10.09 -6.39 11.15
N VAL A 99 -10.97 -6.73 12.07
CA VAL A 99 -12.37 -6.30 12.01
C VAL A 99 -12.51 -4.85 12.50
N MET A 100 -11.69 -4.47 13.51
CA MET A 100 -11.68 -3.13 14.12
C MET A 100 -10.33 -2.81 14.72
N GLU A 101 -9.99 -1.53 14.77
CA GLU A 101 -8.74 -1.01 15.29
C GLU A 101 -8.94 0.23 16.15
N ARG A 102 -8.09 0.39 17.17
CA ARG A 102 -7.97 1.60 17.98
C ARG A 102 -6.53 1.86 18.36
N ASP A 103 -6.08 3.09 18.17
CA ASP A 103 -4.76 3.52 18.60
C ASP A 103 -4.69 3.79 20.10
N ILE A 104 -3.59 3.36 20.71
CA ILE A 104 -3.25 3.54 22.12
C ILE A 104 -1.88 4.18 22.20
N TYR A 105 -1.78 5.26 22.94
CA TYR A 105 -0.53 5.97 23.18
C TYR A 105 -0.04 5.67 24.60
N VAL A 106 1.15 5.08 24.71
CA VAL A 106 1.74 4.69 25.98
C VAL A 106 2.84 5.65 26.39
N GLN A 107 3.02 5.80 27.71
CA GLN A 107 4.13 6.53 28.30
C GLN A 107 5.19 5.54 28.75
N GLN A 108 6.43 5.75 28.37
CA GLN A 108 7.57 4.92 28.80
C GLN A 108 7.65 4.85 30.34
N GLY A 109 7.92 3.65 30.86
CA GLY A 109 8.02 3.41 32.29
C GLY A 109 6.66 3.54 33.02
N SER A 110 5.55 3.27 32.33
CA SER A 110 4.23 3.31 32.94
C SER A 110 3.31 2.19 32.48
N THR A 111 2.25 1.95 33.24
CA THR A 111 1.15 1.08 32.87
C THR A 111 0.07 1.86 32.16
N THR A 112 -0.41 1.34 31.04
CA THR A 112 -1.61 1.80 30.35
C THR A 112 -2.71 0.77 30.52
N ASN A 113 -3.87 1.14 31.04
CA ASN A 113 -5.00 0.25 31.28
C ASN A 113 -6.01 0.36 30.13
N VAL A 114 -6.44 -0.77 29.62
CA VAL A 114 -7.47 -0.89 28.58
C VAL A 114 -8.60 -1.77 29.12
N SER A 115 -9.79 -1.23 29.27
CA SER A 115 -10.93 -1.97 29.76
C SER A 115 -12.17 -1.77 28.87
N GLY A 116 -13.01 -2.79 28.79
CA GLY A 116 -14.23 -2.75 27.99
C GLY A 116 -15.10 -3.98 28.17
N SER A 117 -16.39 -3.87 27.87
CA SER A 117 -17.38 -4.94 28.08
C SER A 117 -18.15 -5.31 26.81
N ASN A 118 -17.57 -5.08 25.65
CA ASN A 118 -18.16 -5.45 24.35
C ASN A 118 -17.12 -5.32 23.24
N VAL A 119 -17.52 -5.67 22.02
CA VAL A 119 -16.66 -5.60 20.81
C VAL A 119 -16.49 -4.18 20.26
N TYR A 120 -17.26 -3.22 20.73
CA TYR A 120 -17.19 -1.84 20.21
C TYR A 120 -16.07 -1.08 20.89
N MET A 121 -14.97 -0.89 20.20
CA MET A 121 -13.76 -0.28 20.76
C MET A 121 -13.94 1.19 21.14
N CYS A 122 -14.92 1.88 20.52
CA CYS A 122 -15.28 3.25 20.94
C CYS A 122 -15.85 3.31 22.36
N ASP A 123 -16.33 2.19 22.92
CA ASP A 123 -16.82 2.08 24.29
C ASP A 123 -15.72 1.76 25.31
N TRP A 124 -14.56 1.29 24.84
CA TRP A 124 -13.46 0.93 25.74
C TRP A 124 -12.86 2.16 26.39
N THR A 125 -12.46 2.02 27.64
CA THR A 125 -11.70 3.02 28.36
C THR A 125 -10.21 2.73 28.22
N VAL A 126 -9.44 3.77 27.90
CA VAL A 126 -7.98 3.71 27.84
C VAL A 126 -7.41 4.75 28.79
N GLU A 127 -6.74 4.29 29.84
CA GLU A 127 -6.08 5.14 30.84
C GLU A 127 -4.57 5.06 30.65
N SER A 128 -3.98 6.15 30.22
CA SER A 128 -2.52 6.29 30.01
C SER A 128 -2.02 7.60 30.58
N LYS A 129 -0.77 7.60 31.05
CA LYS A 129 -0.08 8.83 31.45
C LYS A 129 0.36 9.70 30.25
N ASN A 130 0.30 9.14 29.02
CA ASN A 130 0.64 9.89 27.83
C ASN A 130 -0.41 10.98 27.52
N PRO A 131 -0.05 12.27 27.46
CA PRO A 131 -1.00 13.35 27.21
C PRO A 131 -1.69 13.24 25.85
N LYS A 132 -1.08 12.60 24.86
CA LYS A 132 -1.67 12.33 23.55
C LYS A 132 -2.88 11.40 23.67
N GLN A 133 -2.84 10.41 24.59
CA GLN A 133 -4.00 9.55 24.86
C GLN A 133 -5.19 10.34 25.39
N ALA A 134 -4.97 11.31 26.28
CA ALA A 134 -6.05 12.16 26.80
C ALA A 134 -6.72 12.97 25.68
N PHE A 135 -5.96 13.52 24.75
CA PHE A 135 -6.46 14.20 23.56
C PHE A 135 -7.38 13.30 22.72
N TYR A 136 -6.92 12.09 22.40
CA TYR A 136 -7.71 11.15 21.59
C TYR A 136 -8.90 10.55 22.35
N ASN A 137 -8.82 10.40 23.67
CA ASN A 137 -9.99 10.04 24.48
C ASN A 137 -11.08 11.11 24.38
N GLN A 138 -10.74 12.39 24.48
CA GLN A 138 -11.70 13.49 24.34
C GLN A 138 -12.37 13.48 22.95
N LEU A 139 -11.61 13.25 21.85
CA LEU A 139 -12.16 13.10 20.51
C LEU A 139 -13.10 11.89 20.43
N ASN A 140 -12.66 10.73 20.94
CA ASN A 140 -13.46 9.51 20.94
C ASN A 140 -14.79 9.70 21.68
N ASP A 141 -14.76 10.23 22.90
CA ASP A 141 -15.95 10.43 23.72
C ASP A 141 -16.93 11.40 23.07
N SER A 142 -16.42 12.47 22.46
CA SER A 142 -17.23 13.47 21.77
C SER A 142 -17.88 12.95 20.48
N THR A 143 -17.33 11.87 19.89
CA THR A 143 -17.78 11.29 18.62
C THR A 143 -18.29 9.87 18.74
N LYS A 144 -18.41 9.36 19.97
CA LYS A 144 -18.71 7.97 20.33
C LYS A 144 -19.93 7.40 19.61
N ASP A 145 -21.00 8.16 19.50
CA ASP A 145 -22.24 7.70 18.85
C ASP A 145 -22.04 7.41 17.35
N ILE A 146 -21.28 8.24 16.66
CA ILE A 146 -20.98 8.04 15.24
C ILE A 146 -20.03 6.86 15.07
N ARG A 147 -18.96 6.80 15.88
CA ARG A 147 -18.00 5.70 15.87
C ARG A 147 -18.69 4.36 16.11
N ARG A 148 -19.59 4.29 17.07
CA ARG A 148 -20.37 3.08 17.36
C ARG A 148 -21.24 2.63 16.19
N GLN A 149 -21.82 3.57 15.43
CA GLN A 149 -22.57 3.23 14.22
C GLN A 149 -21.64 2.70 13.12
N MET A 150 -20.44 3.28 12.97
CA MET A 150 -19.44 2.82 12.03
C MET A 150 -18.95 1.41 12.38
N GLU A 151 -18.63 1.16 13.64
CA GLU A 151 -18.18 -0.14 14.12
C GLU A 151 -19.24 -1.23 13.92
N LYS A 152 -20.52 -0.95 14.24
CA LYS A 152 -21.63 -1.85 13.92
C LYS A 152 -21.75 -2.16 12.43
N LEU A 153 -21.54 -1.14 11.60
CA LEU A 153 -21.61 -1.30 10.16
C LEU A 153 -20.45 -2.14 9.63
N THR A 154 -19.25 -1.98 10.17
CA THR A 154 -18.06 -2.76 9.83
C THR A 154 -18.24 -4.23 10.16
N PHE A 155 -18.78 -4.55 11.34
CA PHE A 155 -19.12 -5.93 11.70
C PHE A 155 -20.15 -6.53 10.75
N ALA A 156 -21.21 -5.78 10.44
CA ALA A 156 -22.25 -6.26 9.52
C ALA A 156 -21.69 -6.47 8.09
N TYR A 157 -20.80 -5.60 7.63
CA TYR A 157 -20.18 -5.71 6.32
C TYR A 157 -19.30 -6.95 6.18
N ASN A 158 -18.54 -7.30 7.21
CA ASN A 158 -17.61 -8.43 7.18
C ASN A 158 -18.30 -9.80 7.07
N ILE A 159 -19.59 -9.89 7.39
CA ILE A 159 -20.38 -11.13 7.28
C ILE A 159 -21.40 -11.10 6.13
N GLU A 160 -21.55 -9.96 5.43
CA GLU A 160 -22.52 -9.81 4.36
C GLU A 160 -22.01 -10.42 3.05
N THR A 161 -22.79 -11.27 2.44
CA THR A 161 -22.47 -11.94 1.17
C THR A 161 -23.22 -11.36 -0.04
N ASP A 162 -24.28 -10.59 0.20
CA ASP A 162 -25.04 -9.92 -0.85
C ASP A 162 -24.34 -8.65 -1.32
N ARG A 163 -23.94 -8.61 -2.60
CA ARG A 163 -23.20 -7.48 -3.19
C ARG A 163 -23.98 -6.16 -3.14
N ASN A 164 -25.31 -6.18 -3.29
CA ASN A 164 -26.11 -4.96 -3.26
C ASN A 164 -26.18 -4.38 -1.85
N LYS A 165 -26.34 -5.24 -0.84
CA LYS A 165 -26.29 -4.84 0.56
C LYS A 165 -24.90 -4.34 0.95
N SER A 166 -23.84 -5.02 0.53
CA SER A 166 -22.46 -4.56 0.74
C SER A 166 -22.22 -3.18 0.12
N ALA A 167 -22.69 -2.93 -1.10
CA ALA A 167 -22.60 -1.61 -1.74
C ALA A 167 -23.36 -0.52 -0.96
N ALA A 168 -24.56 -0.83 -0.46
CA ALA A 168 -25.34 0.09 0.39
C ALA A 168 -24.62 0.40 1.72
N MET A 169 -23.95 -0.61 2.31
CA MET A 169 -23.17 -0.44 3.54
C MET A 169 -21.95 0.45 3.30
N ILE A 170 -21.26 0.33 2.16
CA ILE A 170 -20.16 1.22 1.76
C ILE A 170 -20.66 2.66 1.64
N GLY A 171 -21.80 2.89 1.00
CA GLY A 171 -22.42 4.23 0.91
C GLY A 171 -22.72 4.82 2.28
N LYS A 172 -23.29 4.03 3.20
CA LYS A 172 -23.55 4.45 4.58
C LYS A 172 -22.27 4.73 5.36
N SER A 173 -21.23 3.91 5.16
CA SER A 173 -19.91 4.12 5.80
C SER A 173 -19.31 5.46 5.39
N ARG A 174 -19.35 5.81 4.10
CA ARG A 174 -18.88 7.13 3.61
C ARG A 174 -19.64 8.29 4.25
N MET A 175 -20.95 8.18 4.36
CA MET A 175 -21.78 9.20 5.04
C MET A 175 -21.39 9.36 6.50
N LEU A 176 -21.24 8.25 7.26
CA LEU A 176 -20.82 8.29 8.65
C LEU A 176 -19.40 8.86 8.81
N SER A 177 -18.48 8.51 7.90
CA SER A 177 -17.12 9.09 7.89
C SER A 177 -17.13 10.60 7.73
N SER A 178 -17.97 11.13 6.83
CA SER A 178 -18.12 12.59 6.65
C SER A 178 -18.72 13.24 7.89
N GLN A 179 -19.70 12.61 8.55
CA GLN A 179 -20.28 13.09 9.81
C GLN A 179 -19.27 13.05 10.95
N LEU A 180 -18.43 12.01 11.02
CA LEU A 180 -17.36 11.89 12.00
C LEU A 180 -16.37 13.05 11.85
N VAL A 181 -15.86 13.27 10.64
CA VAL A 181 -14.93 14.38 10.36
C VAL A 181 -15.56 15.73 10.73
N ALA A 182 -16.81 15.98 10.33
CA ALA A 182 -17.51 17.20 10.69
C ALA A 182 -17.59 17.42 12.22
N LYS A 183 -17.90 16.34 12.96
CA LYS A 183 -18.01 16.42 14.42
C LYS A 183 -16.65 16.63 15.09
N GLU A 184 -15.60 15.95 14.62
CA GLU A 184 -14.23 16.13 15.11
C GLU A 184 -13.74 17.56 14.89
N LEU A 185 -13.99 18.16 13.72
CA LEU A 185 -13.64 19.56 13.46
C LEU A 185 -14.35 20.52 14.43
N GLN A 186 -15.62 20.25 14.80
CA GLN A 186 -16.32 21.04 15.83
C GLN A 186 -15.68 20.88 17.21
N VAL A 187 -15.23 19.68 17.56
CA VAL A 187 -14.52 19.42 18.82
C VAL A 187 -13.17 20.15 18.84
N LEU A 188 -12.41 20.10 17.77
CA LEU A 188 -11.13 20.81 17.64
C LEU A 188 -11.27 22.32 17.89
N LYS A 189 -12.37 22.96 17.51
CA LYS A 189 -12.62 24.37 17.81
C LYS A 189 -12.63 24.71 19.31
N THR A 190 -12.93 23.74 20.13
CA THR A 190 -13.03 23.92 21.60
C THR A 190 -11.79 23.47 22.35
N MET A 191 -10.83 22.83 21.66
CA MET A 191 -9.59 22.32 22.25
C MET A 191 -8.46 23.35 22.13
N PRO A 192 -7.49 23.33 23.05
CA PRO A 192 -6.29 24.17 22.92
C PRO A 192 -5.45 23.73 21.71
N ILE A 193 -4.86 24.70 21.00
CA ILE A 193 -3.96 24.45 19.87
C ILE A 193 -2.61 24.02 20.43
N ASP A 194 -2.34 22.72 20.39
CA ASP A 194 -1.05 22.10 20.72
C ASP A 194 -0.57 21.23 19.55
N GLN A 195 0.51 20.49 19.74
CA GLN A 195 1.05 19.60 18.70
C GLN A 195 0.06 18.48 18.30
N ASN A 196 -0.72 17.95 19.23
CA ASN A 196 -1.70 16.92 18.93
C ASN A 196 -2.87 17.48 18.09
N TRP A 197 -3.28 18.71 18.39
CA TRP A 197 -4.27 19.43 17.61
C TRP A 197 -3.80 19.70 16.18
N ILE A 198 -2.53 20.12 16.01
CA ILE A 198 -1.95 20.37 14.68
C ILE A 198 -1.86 19.06 13.89
N GLN A 199 -1.41 17.98 14.53
CA GLN A 199 -1.35 16.66 13.91
C GLN A 199 -2.74 16.17 13.48
N GLU A 200 -3.76 16.37 14.32
CA GLU A 200 -5.12 15.97 13.99
C GLU A 200 -5.70 16.80 12.83
N LEU A 201 -5.47 18.12 12.83
CA LEU A 201 -5.85 18.94 11.67
C LEU A 201 -5.18 18.47 10.39
N LYS A 202 -3.89 18.13 10.44
CA LYS A 202 -3.14 17.54 9.31
C LYS A 202 -3.80 16.24 8.82
N ASN A 203 -4.16 15.34 9.73
CA ASN A 203 -4.87 14.09 9.40
C ASN A 203 -6.21 14.35 8.71
N ARG A 204 -6.97 15.37 9.18
CA ARG A 204 -8.26 15.73 8.56
C ARG A 204 -8.07 16.38 7.18
N CYS A 205 -6.98 17.12 6.95
CA CYS A 205 -6.66 17.64 5.62
C CYS A 205 -6.49 16.51 4.58
N VAL A 206 -5.82 15.43 4.96
CA VAL A 206 -5.69 14.24 4.09
C VAL A 206 -7.05 13.68 3.71
N SER A 207 -8.01 13.65 4.64
CA SER A 207 -9.36 13.12 4.42
C SER A 207 -10.20 13.94 3.43
N VAL A 208 -9.88 15.22 3.22
CA VAL A 208 -10.67 16.14 2.38
C VAL A 208 -9.90 16.70 1.19
N ARG A 209 -8.65 16.28 0.98
CA ARG A 209 -7.78 16.84 -0.03
C ARG A 209 -8.30 16.71 -1.47
N GLU A 210 -9.15 15.72 -1.74
CA GLU A 210 -9.79 15.52 -3.04
C GLU A 210 -11.13 16.27 -3.18
N TYR A 211 -11.62 16.92 -2.11
CA TYR A 211 -12.84 17.69 -2.17
C TYR A 211 -12.59 19.06 -2.83
N ASP A 212 -13.55 19.52 -3.59
CA ASP A 212 -13.50 20.86 -4.15
C ASP A 212 -13.48 21.96 -3.07
N SER A 213 -13.06 23.16 -3.43
CA SER A 213 -12.95 24.30 -2.51
C SER A 213 -14.29 24.75 -1.90
N ALA A 214 -15.42 24.37 -2.52
CA ALA A 214 -16.75 24.70 -2.04
C ALA A 214 -17.27 23.68 -1.01
N HIS A 215 -16.59 22.54 -0.86
CA HIS A 215 -17.05 21.51 0.06
C HIS A 215 -17.04 21.98 1.53
N PRO A 216 -18.13 21.79 2.30
CA PRO A 216 -18.25 22.33 3.66
C PRO A 216 -17.11 21.91 4.62
N LEU A 217 -16.69 20.63 4.57
CA LEU A 217 -15.60 20.13 5.42
C LEU A 217 -14.27 20.78 5.09
N ARG A 218 -13.99 21.01 3.80
CA ARG A 218 -12.77 21.68 3.39
C ARG A 218 -12.73 23.13 3.88
N ARG A 219 -13.81 23.88 3.73
CA ARG A 219 -13.93 25.25 4.27
C ARG A 219 -13.75 25.30 5.78
N GLU A 220 -14.25 24.30 6.48
CA GLU A 220 -14.11 24.19 7.94
C GLU A 220 -12.65 24.01 8.32
N ILE A 221 -11.92 23.11 7.64
CA ILE A 221 -10.48 22.90 7.87
C ILE A 221 -9.69 24.16 7.52
N GLU A 222 -10.02 24.84 6.42
CA GLU A 222 -9.41 26.13 6.06
C GLU A 222 -9.61 27.18 7.16
N SER A 223 -10.80 27.21 7.76
CA SER A 223 -11.07 28.10 8.90
C SER A 223 -10.18 27.79 10.09
N LEU A 224 -10.00 26.50 10.44
CA LEU A 224 -9.12 26.08 11.52
C LEU A 224 -7.66 26.37 11.21
N PHE A 225 -7.20 26.13 10.00
CA PHE A 225 -5.85 26.45 9.56
C PHE A 225 -5.56 27.96 9.67
N ASN A 226 -6.53 28.79 9.30
CA ASN A 226 -6.39 30.24 9.40
C ASN A 226 -6.26 30.76 10.84
N MET A 227 -6.74 30.00 11.83
CA MET A 227 -6.57 30.31 13.27
C MET A 227 -5.14 30.07 13.79
N LEU A 228 -4.33 29.27 13.05
CA LEU A 228 -2.98 28.95 13.48
C LEU A 228 -2.07 30.20 13.49
N PRO A 229 -1.17 30.30 14.47
CA PRO A 229 -0.10 31.32 14.46
C PRO A 229 0.77 31.21 13.21
N ASP A 230 1.32 32.31 12.72
CA ASP A 230 2.18 32.34 11.53
C ASP A 230 3.41 31.43 11.69
N SER A 231 3.98 31.34 12.89
CA SER A 231 5.09 30.44 13.18
C SER A 231 4.73 28.98 12.93
N VAL A 232 3.50 28.57 13.26
CA VAL A 232 2.99 27.22 13.00
C VAL A 232 2.70 27.01 11.52
N LYS A 233 2.10 28.00 10.84
CA LYS A 233 1.88 27.94 9.39
C LYS A 233 3.18 27.78 8.59
N GLN A 234 4.29 28.33 9.08
CA GLN A 234 5.62 28.22 8.46
C GLN A 234 6.38 26.95 8.87
N SER A 235 5.91 26.21 9.87
CA SER A 235 6.50 24.94 10.26
C SER A 235 6.29 23.86 9.17
N LYS A 236 6.98 22.71 9.31
CA LYS A 236 6.79 21.55 8.42
C LYS A 236 5.31 21.16 8.34
N ASP A 237 4.63 20.96 9.48
CA ASP A 237 3.23 20.56 9.53
C ASP A 237 2.31 21.64 8.91
N GLY A 238 2.55 22.91 9.19
CA GLY A 238 1.78 24.00 8.59
C GLY A 238 1.89 24.05 7.07
N LYS A 239 3.08 23.79 6.52
CA LYS A 239 3.31 23.72 5.07
C LYS A 239 2.59 22.51 4.45
N ILE A 240 2.57 21.35 5.12
CA ILE A 240 1.84 20.17 4.68
C ILE A 240 0.34 20.49 4.61
N ILE A 241 -0.21 21.07 5.68
CA ILE A 241 -1.62 21.47 5.72
C ILE A 241 -1.93 22.46 4.57
N HIS A 242 -1.08 23.46 4.37
CA HIS A 242 -1.22 24.43 3.29
C HIS A 242 -1.22 23.76 1.91
N THR A 243 -0.28 22.85 1.68
CA THR A 243 -0.20 22.10 0.42
C THR A 243 -1.46 21.27 0.19
N SER A 244 -1.93 20.55 1.22
CA SER A 244 -3.18 19.78 1.14
C SER A 244 -4.40 20.64 0.80
N LEU A 245 -4.45 21.87 1.31
CA LEU A 245 -5.61 22.75 1.12
C LEU A 245 -5.56 23.56 -0.19
N TYR A 246 -4.39 24.06 -0.56
CA TYR A 246 -4.30 25.12 -1.59
C TYR A 246 -3.56 24.70 -2.85
N VAL A 247 -2.71 23.68 -2.81
CA VAL A 247 -2.10 23.14 -4.02
C VAL A 247 -3.13 22.28 -4.76
N GLN A 248 -3.33 22.53 -6.03
CA GLN A 248 -4.26 21.72 -6.84
C GLN A 248 -3.67 20.33 -7.10
N VAL A 249 -4.56 19.32 -7.16
CA VAL A 249 -4.18 17.98 -7.64
C VAL A 249 -3.76 18.11 -9.09
N PRO A 250 -2.61 17.59 -9.51
CA PRO A 250 -2.29 17.53 -10.91
C PRO A 250 -3.31 16.66 -11.66
N GLU A 251 -3.92 17.21 -12.70
CA GLU A 251 -4.97 16.59 -13.49
C GLU A 251 -4.50 16.38 -14.95
N PRO A 252 -5.18 15.54 -15.74
CA PRO A 252 -4.90 15.43 -17.16
C PRO A 252 -4.94 16.80 -17.85
N GLY A 253 -3.85 17.14 -18.55
CA GLY A 253 -3.61 18.44 -19.16
C GLY A 253 -2.58 19.30 -18.42
N ASP A 254 -2.31 19.02 -17.15
CA ASP A 254 -1.30 19.73 -16.38
C ASP A 254 0.12 19.20 -16.69
N LYS A 255 1.11 20.04 -16.43
CA LYS A 255 2.51 19.60 -16.48
C LYS A 255 2.84 18.73 -15.28
N VAL A 256 3.67 17.71 -15.49
CA VAL A 256 4.30 16.95 -14.44
C VAL A 256 5.05 17.90 -13.50
N ILE A 257 4.83 17.74 -12.20
CA ILE A 257 5.53 18.51 -11.18
C ILE A 257 6.83 17.78 -10.85
N ASP A 258 7.96 18.43 -11.14
CA ASP A 258 9.27 17.89 -10.85
C ASP A 258 9.57 17.93 -9.35
N TYR A 259 10.36 16.96 -8.89
CA TYR A 259 10.70 16.83 -7.47
C TYR A 259 12.03 16.11 -7.30
N ASP A 260 12.74 16.40 -6.20
CA ASP A 260 13.98 15.73 -5.83
C ASP A 260 13.67 14.29 -5.40
N LEU A 261 14.10 13.32 -6.18
CA LEU A 261 13.92 11.90 -5.95
C LEU A 261 15.27 11.22 -5.81
N TYR A 262 15.35 10.18 -5.02
CA TYR A 262 16.61 9.51 -4.74
C TYR A 262 16.50 7.99 -4.99
N ASP A 263 17.50 7.42 -5.65
CA ASP A 263 17.61 5.98 -5.82
C ASP A 263 18.20 5.28 -4.58
N ALA A 264 18.37 3.97 -4.66
CA ALA A 264 18.93 3.15 -3.58
C ALA A 264 20.38 3.51 -3.22
N ASP A 265 21.14 4.01 -4.17
CA ASP A 265 22.53 4.47 -3.96
C ASP A 265 22.60 5.89 -3.42
N GLY A 266 21.47 6.58 -3.35
CA GLY A 266 21.33 7.95 -2.86
C GLY A 266 21.62 9.02 -3.91
N ASN A 267 21.66 8.65 -5.20
CA ASN A 267 21.78 9.61 -6.28
C ASN A 267 20.48 10.38 -6.46
N LEU A 268 20.61 11.67 -6.79
CA LEU A 268 19.51 12.57 -7.07
C LEU A 268 19.00 12.35 -8.51
N HIS A 269 17.68 12.25 -8.66
CA HIS A 269 16.98 12.12 -9.93
C HIS A 269 15.79 13.08 -9.98
N HIS A 270 15.37 13.43 -11.17
CA HIS A 270 14.22 14.26 -11.45
C HIS A 270 13.29 13.61 -12.46
N LEU A 271 11.97 13.83 -12.37
CA LEU A 271 11.04 13.34 -13.37
C LEU A 271 11.34 13.94 -14.75
N ASN A 272 11.88 15.15 -14.78
CA ASN A 272 12.34 15.80 -15.99
C ASN A 272 13.51 15.13 -16.71
N ASP A 273 14.27 14.26 -16.04
CA ASP A 273 15.38 13.48 -16.66
C ASP A 273 14.84 12.47 -17.68
N HIS A 274 13.56 12.12 -17.59
CA HIS A 274 12.88 11.17 -18.45
C HIS A 274 12.08 11.82 -19.60
N LYS A 275 12.24 13.13 -19.85
CA LYS A 275 11.57 13.81 -20.96
C LYS A 275 11.86 13.15 -22.31
N GLY A 276 10.88 13.19 -23.19
CA GLY A 276 10.94 12.54 -24.49
C GLY A 276 10.39 11.11 -24.51
N LYS A 277 10.05 10.56 -23.34
CA LYS A 277 9.41 9.26 -23.19
C LYS A 277 8.00 9.41 -22.63
N TRP A 278 7.17 8.43 -22.89
CA TRP A 278 5.97 8.20 -22.09
C TRP A 278 6.37 7.67 -20.73
N LEU A 279 5.82 8.22 -19.65
CA LEU A 279 6.11 7.77 -18.29
C LEU A 279 4.84 7.21 -17.66
N LEU A 280 4.98 6.08 -16.99
CA LEU A 280 4.02 5.57 -16.03
C LEU A 280 4.59 5.78 -14.63
N LEU A 281 4.13 6.82 -13.94
CA LEU A 281 4.51 7.07 -12.56
C LEU A 281 3.65 6.21 -11.64
N ASN A 282 4.25 5.29 -10.91
CA ASN A 282 3.63 4.39 -9.95
C ASN A 282 3.92 4.86 -8.52
N PHE A 283 2.96 5.54 -7.89
CA PHE A 283 3.04 5.90 -6.48
C PHE A 283 2.65 4.70 -5.62
N SER A 284 3.60 4.21 -4.85
CA SER A 284 3.54 2.92 -4.17
C SER A 284 3.96 3.01 -2.71
N SER A 285 3.74 1.92 -1.95
CA SER A 285 4.25 1.75 -0.60
C SER A 285 4.58 0.28 -0.35
N TYR A 286 5.69 0.01 0.35
CA TYR A 286 6.13 -1.35 0.68
C TYR A 286 5.08 -2.15 1.49
N TYR A 287 4.37 -1.48 2.39
CA TYR A 287 3.35 -2.12 3.23
C TYR A 287 1.95 -2.20 2.61
N CYS A 288 1.80 -1.66 1.41
CA CYS A 288 0.55 -1.78 0.67
C CYS A 288 0.44 -3.17 0.02
N GLY A 289 -0.48 -4.00 0.49
CA GLY A 289 -0.70 -5.34 -0.04
C GLY A 289 -1.00 -5.34 -1.55
N ALA A 290 -1.83 -4.42 -2.04
CA ALA A 290 -2.14 -4.28 -3.46
C ALA A 290 -0.90 -3.91 -4.30
N CYS A 291 -0.02 -3.05 -3.77
CA CYS A 291 1.23 -2.68 -4.43
C CYS A 291 2.18 -3.88 -4.52
N ARG A 292 2.32 -4.64 -3.44
CA ARG A 292 3.15 -5.85 -3.43
C ARG A 292 2.63 -6.94 -4.37
N MET A 293 1.32 -7.07 -4.49
CA MET A 293 0.70 -7.97 -5.48
C MET A 293 1.01 -7.54 -6.92
N LEU A 294 1.14 -6.25 -7.17
CA LEU A 294 1.41 -5.69 -8.49
C LEU A 294 2.91 -5.72 -8.85
N THR A 295 3.83 -5.72 -7.89
CA THR A 295 5.29 -5.67 -8.12
C THR A 295 5.79 -6.71 -9.13
N PRO A 296 5.41 -8.02 -9.06
CA PRO A 296 5.85 -9.00 -10.06
C PRO A 296 5.36 -8.68 -11.48
N ALA A 297 4.17 -8.11 -11.60
CA ALA A 297 3.61 -7.71 -12.89
C ALA A 297 4.36 -6.50 -13.47
N ILE A 298 4.66 -5.50 -12.65
CA ILE A 298 5.48 -4.34 -13.07
C ILE A 298 6.85 -4.83 -13.54
N LYS A 299 7.50 -5.71 -12.76
CA LYS A 299 8.79 -6.31 -13.15
C LYS A 299 8.69 -7.01 -14.50
N TYR A 300 7.72 -7.89 -14.66
CA TYR A 300 7.49 -8.63 -15.89
C TYR A 300 7.22 -7.71 -17.10
N LEU A 301 6.38 -6.69 -16.92
CA LEU A 301 6.07 -5.71 -17.96
C LEU A 301 7.31 -4.87 -18.31
N TYR A 302 8.10 -4.50 -17.30
CA TYR A 302 9.34 -3.74 -17.48
C TYR A 302 10.36 -4.54 -18.29
N GLU A 303 10.60 -5.80 -17.95
CA GLU A 303 11.52 -6.69 -18.67
C GLU A 303 11.12 -6.94 -20.14
N ARG A 304 9.81 -6.87 -20.43
CA ARG A 304 9.26 -7.06 -21.78
C ARG A 304 9.18 -5.79 -22.62
N GLY A 305 9.18 -4.65 -22.01
CA GLY A 305 8.60 -3.54 -22.71
C GLY A 305 9.18 -2.18 -22.52
N VAL A 306 10.11 -1.99 -21.64
CA VAL A 306 10.69 -0.66 -21.50
C VAL A 306 11.73 -0.47 -22.61
N GLY A 307 11.35 0.36 -23.56
CA GLY A 307 12.18 0.75 -24.69
C GLY A 307 12.55 2.23 -24.62
N ASP A 308 13.04 2.74 -25.74
CA ASP A 308 13.45 4.14 -25.88
C ASP A 308 12.27 5.12 -25.66
N ASN A 309 11.03 4.67 -25.85
CA ASN A 309 9.84 5.53 -25.89
C ASN A 309 8.96 5.47 -24.63
N PHE A 310 9.17 4.51 -23.74
CA PHE A 310 8.32 4.31 -22.56
C PHE A 310 9.17 3.98 -21.34
N GLU A 311 8.76 4.49 -20.16
CA GLU A 311 9.42 4.23 -18.88
C GLU A 311 8.39 3.99 -17.80
N ILE A 312 8.65 3.06 -16.85
CA ILE A 312 7.88 2.87 -15.64
C ILE A 312 8.75 3.31 -14.47
N ILE A 313 8.29 4.30 -13.72
CA ILE A 313 8.99 4.84 -12.55
C ILE A 313 8.15 4.55 -11.32
N THR A 314 8.70 3.81 -10.36
CA THR A 314 8.06 3.58 -9.07
C THR A 314 8.61 4.55 -8.04
N ILE A 315 7.71 5.28 -7.35
CA ILE A 315 8.02 6.22 -6.28
C ILE A 315 7.40 5.70 -5.00
N VAL A 316 8.16 5.63 -3.91
CA VAL A 316 7.69 5.09 -2.63
C VAL A 316 7.77 6.11 -1.50
N CYS A 317 6.77 6.08 -0.61
CA CYS A 317 6.62 6.97 0.55
C CYS A 317 7.05 6.30 1.86
N ASN A 318 8.15 5.59 1.86
CA ASN A 318 8.61 4.82 3.02
C ASN A 318 9.78 5.51 3.74
N THR A 319 10.04 5.13 5.01
CA THR A 319 11.27 5.55 5.67
C THR A 319 12.49 5.01 4.92
N LYS A 320 13.66 5.62 5.14
CA LYS A 320 14.88 5.17 4.47
C LYS A 320 15.16 3.68 4.71
N SER A 321 15.01 3.19 5.94
CA SER A 321 15.24 1.78 6.25
C SER A 321 14.25 0.84 5.56
N GLN A 322 12.99 1.25 5.44
CA GLN A 322 11.96 0.50 4.73
C GLN A 322 12.20 0.48 3.22
N PHE A 323 12.71 1.59 2.67
CA PHE A 323 13.12 1.66 1.27
C PHE A 323 14.29 0.71 0.98
N GLU A 324 15.31 0.69 1.85
CA GLU A 324 16.46 -0.23 1.73
C GLU A 324 16.02 -1.69 1.85
N GLU A 325 15.08 -2.02 2.75
CA GLU A 325 14.49 -3.36 2.87
C GLU A 325 13.74 -3.74 1.58
N MET A 326 12.94 -2.84 1.01
CA MET A 326 12.22 -3.05 -0.22
C MET A 326 13.15 -3.32 -1.40
N VAL A 327 14.22 -2.54 -1.54
CA VAL A 327 15.23 -2.72 -2.59
C VAL A 327 15.88 -4.11 -2.48
N SER A 328 16.21 -4.54 -1.26
CA SER A 328 16.87 -5.84 -1.04
C SER A 328 15.92 -7.03 -1.24
N ALA A 329 14.63 -6.89 -0.91
CA ALA A 329 13.66 -7.98 -0.94
C ALA A 329 13.07 -8.23 -2.34
N ASP A 330 12.75 -7.18 -3.09
CA ASP A 330 11.89 -7.28 -4.28
C ASP A 330 12.66 -7.23 -5.60
N GLN A 331 13.98 -7.04 -5.60
CA GLN A 331 14.84 -7.02 -6.79
C GLN A 331 14.22 -6.19 -7.94
N PHE A 332 13.88 -4.93 -7.64
CA PHE A 332 13.32 -4.03 -8.65
C PHE A 332 14.24 -3.90 -9.86
N VAL A 333 13.66 -3.96 -11.06
CA VAL A 333 14.36 -3.77 -12.33
C VAL A 333 14.01 -2.44 -12.99
N SER A 334 12.89 -1.81 -12.57
CA SER A 334 12.48 -0.48 -13.01
C SER A 334 13.11 0.59 -12.09
N PRO A 335 13.26 1.85 -12.56
CA PRO A 335 13.62 2.96 -11.69
C PRO A 335 12.72 3.01 -10.45
N LEU A 336 13.36 2.95 -9.28
CA LEU A 336 12.71 2.96 -7.99
C LEU A 336 13.28 4.11 -7.18
N TYR A 337 12.42 5.05 -6.82
CA TYR A 337 12.81 6.28 -6.16
C TYR A 337 12.08 6.50 -4.84
N HIS A 338 12.73 7.27 -3.98
CA HIS A 338 12.23 7.70 -2.69
C HIS A 338 12.40 9.23 -2.57
N ASP A 339 11.42 9.92 -2.02
CA ASP A 339 11.44 11.38 -1.93
C ASP A 339 12.13 11.93 -0.67
N ARG A 340 12.58 11.07 0.25
CA ARG A 340 13.18 11.41 1.56
C ARG A 340 12.32 12.28 2.48
N ASP A 341 11.27 12.87 1.97
CA ASP A 341 10.30 13.64 2.72
C ASP A 341 9.15 12.73 3.13
N GLU A 342 9.29 11.99 4.22
CA GLU A 342 8.29 11.02 4.72
C GLU A 342 6.88 11.62 4.82
N GLU A 343 6.81 12.94 5.01
CA GLU A 343 5.58 13.73 5.00
C GLU A 343 5.79 15.06 4.26
N GLY A 344 4.85 15.43 3.41
CA GLY A 344 4.84 16.72 2.71
C GLY A 344 5.65 16.75 1.41
N GLY A 345 6.15 15.59 0.95
CA GLY A 345 6.90 15.44 -0.28
C GLY A 345 6.02 15.31 -1.52
N ILE A 346 6.53 14.59 -2.51
CA ILE A 346 5.86 14.42 -3.82
C ILE A 346 4.46 13.78 -3.67
N PHE A 347 4.26 12.89 -2.69
CA PHE A 347 2.96 12.26 -2.43
C PHE A 347 1.89 13.27 -2.02
N GLU A 348 2.25 14.28 -1.23
CA GLU A 348 1.34 15.35 -0.84
C GLU A 348 1.06 16.30 -2.00
N ILE A 349 2.08 16.62 -2.81
CA ILE A 349 1.96 17.47 -4.00
C ILE A 349 1.03 16.83 -5.04
N TYR A 350 1.19 15.53 -5.29
CA TYR A 350 0.34 14.75 -6.20
C TYR A 350 -0.98 14.29 -5.55
N LYS A 351 -1.18 14.63 -4.27
CA LYS A 351 -2.37 14.27 -3.47
C LYS A 351 -2.73 12.79 -3.60
N VAL A 352 -1.72 11.95 -3.45
CA VAL A 352 -1.90 10.50 -3.47
C VAL A 352 -2.62 10.05 -2.21
N SER A 353 -3.88 9.63 -2.32
CA SER A 353 -4.76 9.24 -1.21
C SER A 353 -4.87 7.73 -1.02
N ALA A 354 -4.48 6.97 -2.03
CA ALA A 354 -4.52 5.51 -2.01
C ALA A 354 -3.36 4.92 -2.82
N TYR A 355 -2.99 3.68 -2.51
CA TYR A 355 -1.91 2.98 -3.21
C TYR A 355 -2.42 1.69 -3.86
N PRO A 356 -1.91 1.33 -5.06
CA PRO A 356 -1.11 2.17 -5.94
C PRO A 356 -1.94 3.23 -6.66
N THR A 357 -1.35 4.41 -6.93
CA THR A 357 -1.89 5.45 -7.80
C THR A 357 -0.92 5.68 -8.95
N PHE A 358 -1.47 5.82 -10.14
CA PHE A 358 -0.71 5.99 -11.37
C PHE A 358 -1.01 7.32 -12.04
N PHE A 359 0.04 7.92 -12.61
CA PHE A 359 -0.08 9.03 -13.55
C PHE A 359 0.62 8.64 -14.86
N VAL A 360 -0.05 8.91 -15.98
CA VAL A 360 0.52 8.74 -17.31
C VAL A 360 0.97 10.09 -17.80
N VAL A 361 2.24 10.18 -18.20
CA VAL A 361 2.84 11.44 -18.67
C VAL A 361 3.35 11.25 -20.08
N ASN A 362 3.00 12.17 -20.99
CA ASN A 362 3.46 12.13 -22.37
C ASN A 362 4.90 12.65 -22.52
N PRO A 363 5.55 12.48 -23.70
CA PRO A 363 6.91 12.94 -23.94
C PRO A 363 7.15 14.45 -23.72
N ASP A 364 6.12 15.27 -23.78
CA ASP A 364 6.19 16.70 -23.51
C ASP A 364 6.11 17.05 -22.01
N GLY A 365 5.96 16.03 -21.16
CA GLY A 365 5.81 16.20 -19.71
C GLY A 365 4.41 16.62 -19.28
N ILE A 366 3.38 16.33 -20.09
CA ILE A 366 1.98 16.59 -19.76
C ILE A 366 1.33 15.31 -19.23
N ILE A 367 0.65 15.41 -18.12
CA ILE A 367 -0.17 14.31 -17.55
C ILE A 367 -1.35 14.08 -18.50
N THR A 368 -1.53 12.86 -18.97
CA THR A 368 -2.62 12.49 -19.87
C THR A 368 -3.69 11.65 -19.20
N ASP A 369 -3.34 10.96 -18.11
CA ASP A 369 -4.28 10.12 -17.39
C ASP A 369 -3.86 9.92 -15.92
N ARG A 370 -4.84 9.58 -15.07
CA ARG A 370 -4.66 9.22 -13.65
C ARG A 370 -5.62 8.10 -13.30
N PHE A 371 -5.10 7.03 -12.68
CA PHE A 371 -5.94 5.94 -12.20
C PHE A 371 -5.38 5.33 -10.91
N MET A 372 -6.20 4.55 -10.20
CA MET A 372 -5.85 3.90 -8.95
C MET A 372 -6.15 2.40 -9.02
N GLY A 373 -5.39 1.61 -8.26
CA GLY A 373 -5.59 0.18 -8.12
C GLY A 373 -4.60 -0.68 -8.89
N ALA A 374 -4.52 -1.96 -8.53
CA ALA A 374 -3.58 -2.92 -9.10
C ALA A 374 -4.16 -3.53 -10.40
N ASP A 375 -4.23 -2.73 -11.45
CA ASP A 375 -4.78 -3.12 -12.75
C ASP A 375 -3.68 -3.29 -13.80
N VAL A 376 -3.16 -4.52 -13.90
CA VAL A 376 -2.13 -4.90 -14.87
C VAL A 376 -2.62 -4.77 -16.32
N GLU A 377 -3.89 -5.01 -16.55
CA GLU A 377 -4.49 -4.92 -17.87
C GLU A 377 -4.43 -3.48 -18.41
N THR A 378 -4.85 -2.52 -17.61
CA THR A 378 -4.72 -1.09 -17.96
C THR A 378 -3.28 -0.72 -18.24
N ILE A 379 -2.33 -1.16 -17.40
CA ILE A 379 -0.89 -0.88 -17.60
C ILE A 379 -0.40 -1.48 -18.92
N ALA A 380 -0.70 -2.75 -19.19
CA ALA A 380 -0.28 -3.42 -20.43
C ALA A 380 -0.87 -2.74 -21.68
N ASN A 381 -2.14 -2.34 -21.63
CA ASN A 381 -2.80 -1.64 -22.72
C ASN A 381 -2.22 -0.22 -22.95
N LEU A 382 -1.88 0.51 -21.89
CA LEU A 382 -1.17 1.79 -21.98
C LEU A 382 0.22 1.62 -22.61
N MET A 383 1.01 0.67 -22.12
CA MET A 383 2.31 0.35 -22.72
C MET A 383 2.18 0.02 -24.20
N LYS A 384 1.18 -0.77 -24.57
CA LYS A 384 0.90 -1.12 -25.96
C LYS A 384 0.58 0.09 -26.81
N SER A 385 -0.32 0.97 -26.35
CA SER A 385 -0.76 2.15 -27.11
C SER A 385 0.36 3.19 -27.31
N HIS A 386 1.38 3.18 -26.45
CA HIS A 386 2.47 4.17 -26.46
C HIS A 386 3.84 3.58 -26.83
N GLY A 387 3.86 2.39 -27.47
CA GLY A 387 5.10 1.77 -27.96
C GLY A 387 6.02 1.24 -26.85
N GLY A 388 5.46 0.92 -25.69
CA GLY A 388 6.19 0.44 -24.51
C GLY A 388 6.52 -1.05 -24.53
N PHE A 389 6.25 -1.80 -25.58
CA PHE A 389 6.64 -3.22 -25.69
C PHE A 389 7.83 -3.42 -26.64
N VAL A 390 8.68 -4.39 -26.31
CA VAL A 390 9.74 -4.85 -27.20
C VAL A 390 9.15 -5.23 -28.56
N PRO A 391 9.76 -4.81 -29.67
CA PRO A 391 9.28 -5.14 -31.01
C PRO A 391 9.14 -6.65 -31.22
N THR A 392 8.11 -7.04 -31.96
CA THR A 392 7.91 -8.42 -32.39
C THR A 392 9.09 -8.88 -33.24
N SER A 393 9.65 -10.03 -32.91
CA SER A 393 10.65 -10.71 -33.76
C SER A 393 10.08 -12.00 -34.33
N ILE A 394 10.48 -12.31 -35.57
CA ILE A 394 10.02 -13.49 -36.31
C ILE A 394 11.22 -14.28 -36.76
N SER A 395 11.26 -15.57 -36.45
CA SER A 395 12.29 -16.51 -36.84
C SER A 395 11.69 -17.84 -37.29
N THR A 396 12.50 -18.71 -37.89
CA THR A 396 12.12 -20.09 -38.23
C THR A 396 12.97 -21.02 -37.40
N GLN A 397 12.33 -21.92 -36.63
CA GLN A 397 13.00 -22.91 -35.79
C GLN A 397 12.30 -24.27 -35.97
N ASN A 398 13.00 -25.34 -36.28
CA ASN A 398 12.44 -26.69 -36.41
C ASN A 398 11.16 -26.73 -37.28
N ASP A 399 11.19 -26.12 -38.47
CA ASP A 399 10.08 -25.99 -39.42
C ASP A 399 8.85 -25.23 -38.89
N ALA A 400 8.96 -24.58 -37.74
CA ALA A 400 7.92 -23.68 -37.21
C ALA A 400 8.27 -22.21 -37.44
N THR A 401 7.29 -21.38 -37.70
CA THR A 401 7.42 -19.93 -37.58
C THR A 401 7.31 -19.57 -36.12
N VAL A 402 8.37 -19.00 -35.54
CA VAL A 402 8.44 -18.57 -34.15
C VAL A 402 8.31 -17.05 -34.10
N ILE A 403 7.38 -16.57 -33.30
CA ILE A 403 7.09 -15.16 -33.13
C ILE A 403 7.25 -14.84 -31.64
N ASP A 404 8.32 -14.17 -31.30
CA ASP A 404 8.55 -13.67 -29.94
C ASP A 404 7.90 -12.28 -29.80
N ASN A 405 7.28 -12.04 -28.65
CA ASN A 405 6.52 -10.83 -28.36
C ASN A 405 5.50 -10.50 -29.46
N PRO A 406 4.56 -11.41 -29.76
CA PRO A 406 3.60 -11.18 -30.84
C PRO A 406 2.81 -9.91 -30.56
N ASP A 407 2.67 -9.09 -31.62
CA ASP A 407 1.90 -7.85 -31.55
C ASP A 407 0.42 -8.15 -31.30
N PHE A 408 -0.24 -7.35 -30.48
CA PHE A 408 -1.66 -7.45 -30.12
C PHE A 408 -2.31 -6.07 -30.06
N SER A 409 -3.63 -6.03 -30.06
CA SER A 409 -4.37 -4.75 -29.95
C SER A 409 -4.73 -4.41 -28.52
N SER A 410 -5.19 -5.38 -27.74
CA SER A 410 -5.59 -5.21 -26.33
C SER A 410 -5.57 -6.51 -25.56
N VAL A 411 -5.52 -6.40 -24.24
CA VAL A 411 -5.60 -7.50 -23.26
C VAL A 411 -6.80 -7.29 -22.36
N ASN A 412 -7.47 -8.37 -21.99
CA ASN A 412 -8.49 -8.44 -20.96
C ASN A 412 -8.28 -9.72 -20.14
N GLY A 413 -8.40 -9.64 -18.81
CA GLY A 413 -8.15 -10.75 -17.90
C GLY A 413 -6.67 -11.04 -17.63
N GLY A 414 -5.77 -10.11 -17.98
CA GLY A 414 -4.38 -10.06 -17.53
C GLY A 414 -3.41 -11.11 -18.09
N LEU A 415 -3.84 -12.05 -18.94
CA LEU A 415 -2.94 -13.03 -19.57
C LEU A 415 -2.25 -12.41 -20.79
N LEU A 416 -0.92 -12.51 -20.85
CA LEU A 416 -0.10 -12.00 -21.95
C LEU A 416 0.51 -13.16 -22.74
N ILE A 417 0.67 -12.98 -24.05
CA ILE A 417 1.30 -13.96 -24.94
C ILE A 417 2.76 -13.54 -25.15
N ASP A 418 3.69 -14.36 -24.66
CA ASP A 418 5.13 -14.10 -24.74
C ASP A 418 5.73 -14.53 -26.08
N ARG A 419 5.24 -15.68 -26.56
CA ARG A 419 5.76 -16.33 -27.76
C ARG A 419 4.67 -17.14 -28.42
N MET A 420 4.68 -17.17 -29.72
CA MET A 420 3.82 -18.01 -30.54
C MET A 420 4.67 -18.85 -31.50
N GLU A 421 4.38 -20.14 -31.56
CA GLU A 421 4.98 -21.07 -32.51
C GLU A 421 3.88 -21.55 -33.46
N VAL A 422 4.09 -21.35 -34.77
CA VAL A 422 3.13 -21.77 -35.78
C VAL A 422 3.73 -22.91 -36.55
N HIS A 423 3.30 -24.13 -36.24
CA HIS A 423 3.66 -25.38 -36.90
C HIS A 423 2.69 -25.69 -38.05
N LYS A 424 3.03 -26.71 -38.83
CA LYS A 424 2.18 -27.19 -39.93
C LYS A 424 0.84 -27.76 -39.39
N ASP A 425 0.89 -28.38 -38.22
CA ASP A 425 -0.19 -29.19 -37.61
C ASP A 425 -0.74 -28.63 -36.29
N SER A 426 -0.17 -27.54 -35.81
CA SER A 426 -0.55 -26.92 -34.53
C SER A 426 -0.12 -25.47 -34.40
N VAL A 427 -0.67 -24.77 -33.41
CA VAL A 427 -0.18 -23.49 -32.90
C VAL A 427 0.07 -23.63 -31.41
N VAL A 428 1.20 -23.14 -30.94
CA VAL A 428 1.55 -23.12 -29.52
C VAL A 428 1.67 -21.69 -29.06
N LEU A 429 0.94 -21.33 -28.01
CA LEU A 429 1.07 -20.05 -27.31
C LEU A 429 1.76 -20.29 -25.97
N HIS A 430 2.84 -19.56 -25.74
CA HIS A 430 3.47 -19.42 -24.43
C HIS A 430 2.95 -18.13 -23.80
N CYS A 431 2.31 -18.29 -22.67
CA CYS A 431 1.59 -17.17 -22.00
C CYS A 431 2.07 -17.01 -20.58
N THR A 432 2.00 -15.78 -20.10
CA THR A 432 2.26 -15.42 -18.71
C THR A 432 1.05 -14.72 -18.12
N TYR A 433 0.69 -15.14 -16.92
CA TYR A 433 -0.25 -14.46 -16.04
C TYR A 433 0.54 -13.80 -14.91
N PRO A 434 0.79 -12.48 -14.97
CA PRO A 434 1.72 -11.81 -14.06
C PRO A 434 1.07 -11.28 -12.78
N MET A 435 -0.15 -11.71 -12.46
CA MET A 435 -0.93 -11.21 -11.32
C MET A 435 -1.07 -12.26 -10.22
N TYR A 436 -1.17 -11.77 -8.97
CA TYR A 436 -1.70 -12.57 -7.87
C TYR A 436 -3.19 -12.86 -8.10
N GLY A 437 -3.62 -14.07 -7.77
CA GLY A 437 -5.01 -14.48 -7.89
C GLY A 437 -5.15 -15.81 -8.59
N SER A 438 -6.12 -15.92 -9.46
CA SER A 438 -6.36 -17.14 -10.20
C SER A 438 -6.82 -16.86 -11.62
N TYR A 439 -6.50 -17.77 -12.52
CA TYR A 439 -7.02 -17.80 -13.86
C TYR A 439 -7.44 -19.24 -14.25
N LYS A 440 -8.28 -19.34 -15.25
CA LYS A 440 -8.76 -20.63 -15.73
C LYS A 440 -8.72 -20.68 -17.24
N ILE A 441 -8.11 -21.74 -17.76
CA ILE A 441 -8.17 -22.08 -19.19
C ILE A 441 -9.28 -23.11 -19.38
N THR A 442 -10.33 -22.74 -20.09
CA THR A 442 -11.44 -23.63 -20.33
C THR A 442 -11.17 -24.51 -21.56
N LYS A 443 -11.83 -25.70 -21.63
CA LYS A 443 -11.80 -26.54 -22.81
C LYS A 443 -12.46 -25.92 -24.06
N PHE A 444 -13.13 -24.78 -23.89
CA PHE A 444 -13.72 -23.99 -24.98
C PHE A 444 -12.80 -22.86 -25.47
N ALA A 445 -11.59 -22.74 -24.89
CA ALA A 445 -10.61 -21.78 -25.36
C ALA A 445 -10.31 -22.01 -26.85
N GLY A 446 -10.04 -20.93 -27.56
CA GLY A 446 -9.81 -20.99 -28.99
C GLY A 446 -9.18 -19.73 -29.57
N LEU A 447 -8.81 -19.82 -30.85
CA LEU A 447 -8.39 -18.68 -31.65
C LEU A 447 -9.55 -18.29 -32.56
N PHE A 448 -9.86 -16.99 -32.61
CA PHE A 448 -11.06 -16.47 -33.23
C PHE A 448 -10.73 -15.40 -34.27
N VAL A 449 -11.50 -15.41 -35.37
CA VAL A 449 -11.50 -14.30 -36.34
C VAL A 449 -12.97 -13.89 -36.53
N ASN A 450 -13.27 -12.62 -36.39
CA ASN A 450 -14.64 -12.08 -36.46
C ASN A 450 -15.65 -12.88 -35.60
N ASN A 451 -15.27 -13.15 -34.35
CA ASN A 451 -16.04 -13.95 -33.36
C ASN A 451 -16.33 -15.41 -33.76
N LYS A 452 -15.69 -15.92 -34.80
CA LYS A 452 -15.77 -17.33 -35.22
C LYS A 452 -14.48 -18.05 -34.78
N CYS A 453 -14.64 -19.12 -34.00
CA CYS A 453 -13.53 -19.99 -33.65
C CYS A 453 -12.95 -20.64 -34.92
N ILE A 454 -11.67 -20.42 -35.17
CA ILE A 454 -10.93 -20.92 -36.32
C ILE A 454 -9.90 -21.99 -35.95
N SER A 455 -9.57 -22.10 -34.67
CA SER A 455 -8.65 -23.08 -34.15
C SER A 455 -8.99 -23.35 -32.68
N LYS A 456 -9.28 -24.60 -32.35
CA LYS A 456 -9.67 -25.04 -31.01
C LYS A 456 -8.44 -25.40 -30.18
N ILE A 457 -8.55 -25.24 -28.88
CA ILE A 457 -7.51 -25.71 -27.96
C ILE A 457 -7.49 -27.24 -27.91
N ILE A 458 -6.31 -27.85 -27.98
CA ILE A 458 -6.07 -29.27 -27.89
C ILE A 458 -5.14 -29.68 -26.76
N GLY A 459 -4.50 -28.73 -26.12
CA GLY A 459 -3.60 -28.97 -24.98
C GLY A 459 -3.38 -27.75 -24.09
N SER A 460 -3.19 -27.99 -22.81
CA SER A 460 -2.85 -26.96 -21.83
C SER A 460 -1.91 -27.55 -20.76
N SER A 461 -0.82 -26.87 -20.46
CA SER A 461 0.14 -27.29 -19.42
C SER A 461 -0.42 -27.11 -18.00
N VAL A 462 -1.45 -26.30 -17.82
CA VAL A 462 -2.12 -26.07 -16.53
C VAL A 462 -3.45 -26.83 -16.40
N GLY A 463 -3.79 -27.67 -17.39
CA GLY A 463 -5.05 -28.39 -17.45
C GLY A 463 -6.21 -27.53 -17.96
N PHE A 464 -7.39 -28.15 -18.07
CA PHE A 464 -8.64 -27.49 -18.49
C PHE A 464 -9.62 -27.40 -17.33
N ASP A 465 -10.34 -26.30 -17.27
CA ASP A 465 -11.35 -26.02 -16.25
C ASP A 465 -10.83 -26.04 -14.80
N ILE A 466 -9.51 -25.97 -14.64
CA ILE A 466 -8.82 -25.90 -13.35
C ILE A 466 -8.55 -24.44 -13.02
N ASN A 467 -8.91 -24.04 -11.81
CA ASN A 467 -8.60 -22.72 -11.29
C ASN A 467 -7.13 -22.69 -10.83
N THR A 468 -6.24 -22.20 -11.70
CA THR A 468 -4.80 -22.12 -11.44
C THR A 468 -4.52 -20.94 -10.52
N GLN A 469 -4.05 -21.25 -9.30
CA GLN A 469 -3.70 -20.24 -8.30
C GLN A 469 -2.30 -19.68 -8.54
N VAL A 470 -2.17 -18.37 -8.47
CA VAL A 470 -0.89 -17.67 -8.55
C VAL A 470 -0.62 -17.01 -7.19
N PRO A 471 0.36 -17.50 -6.42
CA PRO A 471 0.68 -16.94 -5.11
C PRO A 471 1.16 -15.48 -5.20
N PRO A 472 1.05 -14.71 -4.10
CA PRO A 472 1.62 -13.37 -4.02
C PRO A 472 3.12 -13.36 -4.39
N GLY A 473 3.57 -12.36 -5.13
CA GLY A 473 4.95 -12.22 -5.54
C GLY A 473 5.43 -13.18 -6.63
N LYS A 474 4.51 -13.92 -7.25
CA LYS A 474 4.82 -14.88 -8.34
C LYS A 474 4.09 -14.51 -9.62
N VAL A 475 4.64 -14.99 -10.72
CA VAL A 475 3.98 -15.04 -12.03
C VAL A 475 3.71 -16.52 -12.40
N SER A 476 2.72 -16.77 -13.22
CA SER A 476 2.43 -18.12 -13.72
C SER A 476 2.63 -18.17 -15.22
N HIS A 477 3.32 -19.20 -15.70
CA HIS A 477 3.51 -19.44 -17.12
C HIS A 477 2.66 -20.64 -17.54
N CYS A 478 2.04 -20.54 -18.71
CA CYS A 478 1.33 -21.65 -19.29
C CYS A 478 1.66 -21.79 -20.78
N ARG A 479 1.58 -23.02 -21.25
CA ARG A 479 1.72 -23.38 -22.66
C ARG A 479 0.38 -23.94 -23.15
N LEU A 480 -0.17 -23.33 -24.19
CA LEU A 480 -1.44 -23.68 -24.78
C LEU A 480 -1.24 -24.15 -26.22
N THR A 481 -1.79 -25.29 -26.56
CA THR A 481 -1.67 -25.86 -27.90
C THR A 481 -3.04 -25.88 -28.58
N PHE A 482 -3.07 -25.45 -29.82
CA PHE A 482 -4.27 -25.34 -30.65
C PHE A 482 -4.14 -26.14 -31.93
N GLU A 483 -5.26 -26.45 -32.55
CA GLU A 483 -5.32 -26.95 -33.94
C GLU A 483 -4.57 -25.97 -34.87
N PRO A 484 -4.16 -26.42 -36.08
CA PRO A 484 -3.43 -25.56 -37.00
C PRO A 484 -4.26 -24.36 -37.45
N LEU A 485 -3.62 -23.21 -37.66
CA LEU A 485 -4.25 -22.03 -38.23
C LEU A 485 -4.61 -22.26 -39.71
N PRO A 486 -5.80 -21.87 -40.14
CA PRO A 486 -6.15 -21.84 -41.58
C PRO A 486 -5.16 -20.98 -42.38
N LYS A 487 -4.95 -21.30 -43.63
CA LYS A 487 -4.10 -20.53 -44.53
C LYS A 487 -4.60 -19.06 -44.65
N GLY A 488 -3.68 -18.13 -44.64
CA GLY A 488 -3.99 -16.70 -44.87
C GLY A 488 -4.53 -15.94 -43.63
N VAL A 489 -4.58 -16.56 -42.47
CA VAL A 489 -4.91 -15.83 -41.22
C VAL A 489 -3.73 -14.94 -40.85
N LYS A 490 -3.95 -13.62 -40.85
CA LYS A 490 -2.94 -12.60 -40.51
C LYS A 490 -3.01 -12.18 -39.05
N GLN A 491 -4.20 -12.27 -38.44
CA GLN A 491 -4.40 -12.00 -37.02
C GLN A 491 -5.60 -12.78 -36.48
N PHE A 492 -5.64 -12.96 -35.17
CA PHE A 492 -6.73 -13.60 -34.46
C PHE A 492 -6.90 -13.00 -33.06
N ASP A 493 -8.02 -13.30 -32.41
CA ASP A 493 -8.20 -13.10 -30.98
C ASP A 493 -8.00 -14.44 -30.28
N PHE A 494 -7.23 -14.49 -29.22
CA PHE A 494 -7.23 -15.60 -28.26
C PHE A 494 -8.29 -15.34 -27.22
N ILE A 495 -9.17 -16.31 -26.98
CA ILE A 495 -10.24 -16.23 -25.98
C ILE A 495 -10.22 -17.51 -25.15
N ALA A 496 -10.17 -17.36 -23.81
CA ALA A 496 -10.34 -18.44 -22.85
C ALA A 496 -11.28 -17.96 -21.74
N GLY A 497 -12.09 -18.87 -21.20
CA GLY A 497 -13.08 -18.53 -20.17
C GLY A 497 -14.51 -18.47 -20.72
N GLU A 498 -15.46 -18.40 -19.81
CA GLU A 498 -16.90 -18.29 -20.07
C GLU A 498 -17.50 -17.13 -19.25
N ASN A 499 -18.51 -16.49 -19.81
CA ASN A 499 -19.28 -15.42 -19.16
C ASN A 499 -18.42 -14.20 -18.78
N TYR A 500 -18.39 -13.82 -17.50
CA TYR A 500 -17.73 -12.62 -16.99
C TYR A 500 -16.23 -12.82 -16.64
N GLU A 501 -15.74 -14.07 -16.69
CA GLU A 501 -14.34 -14.42 -16.42
C GLU A 501 -13.58 -14.71 -17.73
N VAL A 502 -13.74 -13.87 -18.73
CA VAL A 502 -13.13 -14.06 -20.04
C VAL A 502 -11.72 -13.49 -20.06
N VAL A 503 -10.74 -14.38 -20.25
CA VAL A 503 -9.40 -13.99 -20.68
C VAL A 503 -9.42 -13.78 -22.19
N ARG A 504 -9.01 -12.60 -22.66
CA ARG A 504 -8.96 -12.26 -24.07
C ARG A 504 -7.71 -11.49 -24.43
N VAL A 505 -7.00 -11.92 -25.45
CA VAL A 505 -5.94 -11.13 -26.11
C VAL A 505 -6.39 -10.90 -27.55
N SER A 506 -6.67 -9.66 -27.89
CA SER A 506 -7.25 -9.30 -29.17
C SER A 506 -6.20 -8.85 -30.18
N GLY A 507 -6.45 -9.16 -31.44
CA GLY A 507 -5.66 -8.67 -32.57
C GLY A 507 -4.23 -9.21 -32.62
N VAL A 508 -4.00 -10.46 -32.18
CA VAL A 508 -2.68 -11.10 -32.20
C VAL A 508 -2.23 -11.34 -33.64
N LYS A 509 -1.12 -10.75 -34.04
CA LYS A 509 -0.59 -10.85 -35.41
C LYS A 509 0.23 -12.12 -35.60
N THR A 510 0.00 -12.82 -36.71
CA THR A 510 0.63 -14.12 -37.05
C THR A 510 1.96 -14.00 -37.77
N GLY A 511 2.39 -12.77 -38.13
CA GLY A 511 3.62 -12.56 -38.92
C GLY A 511 3.58 -13.11 -40.36
N ARG A 512 2.40 -13.52 -40.84
CA ARG A 512 2.21 -14.13 -42.19
C ARG A 512 1.70 -13.10 -43.20
#